data_4015d15634e092db7155085784e088cb
#
_entry.id   4015d15634e092db7155085784e088cb
#
_cell.length_a   1.000
_cell.length_b   1.000
_cell.length_c   1.000
_cell.angle_alpha   90.00
_cell.angle_beta   90.00
_cell.angle_gamma   90.00
#
_symmetry.space_group_name_H-M   'P 1'
#
loop_
_entity.id
_entity.type
_entity.pdbx_description
1 polymer ?
#
loop_
_entity_poly.entity_id
_entity_poly.type
_entity_poly.pdbx_seq_one_letter_code
_entity_poly.pdbx_strand_id
1 'polypeptide(L)'
;MRALFVDDEVEFLELMEKRLTRRGMEVVTAPDGQSALDLLDQALQSGEMFQIVVMDVRMPGMDGLETLRHMKEKAPSLPVILLTGHACMGVAVQGLDLGAYDYMLKPVAISELIIKMEEAARSAM
;
A
#
# COMPACT_ATOMS: atom_id res chain seq x y z
N MET A 1 7.51 3.26 -12.03
CA MET A 1 6.91 3.50 -10.70
C MET A 1 7.33 2.39 -9.76
N ARG A 2 7.74 2.75 -8.56
CA ARG A 2 8.14 1.81 -7.52
C ARG A 2 7.06 1.74 -6.45
N ALA A 3 6.48 0.56 -6.26
CA ALA A 3 5.31 0.35 -5.39
C ALA A 3 5.61 -0.65 -4.28
N LEU A 4 5.08 -0.38 -3.08
CA LEU A 4 5.15 -1.31 -1.95
C LEU A 4 3.76 -1.90 -1.73
N PHE A 5 3.65 -3.23 -1.79
CA PHE A 5 2.41 -3.96 -1.50
C PHE A 5 2.52 -4.66 -0.16
N VAL A 6 1.56 -4.43 0.70
CA VAL A 6 1.54 -4.98 2.06
C VAL A 6 0.26 -5.77 2.25
N ASP A 7 0.40 -7.10 2.43
CA ASP A 7 -0.75 -7.99 2.59
C ASP A 7 -0.25 -9.30 3.20
N ASP A 8 -1.04 -9.92 4.06
CA ASP A 8 -0.67 -11.21 4.64
C ASP A 8 -1.00 -12.41 3.74
N GLU A 9 -1.75 -12.17 2.66
CA GLU A 9 -2.04 -13.20 1.66
C GLU A 9 -0.88 -13.28 0.66
N VAL A 10 0.02 -14.23 0.89
CA VAL A 10 1.23 -14.40 0.06
C VAL A 10 0.90 -14.58 -1.42
N GLU A 11 -0.15 -15.38 -1.71
CA GLU A 11 -0.56 -15.61 -3.10
C GLU A 11 -1.00 -14.34 -3.80
N PHE A 12 -1.69 -13.45 -3.08
CA PHE A 12 -2.09 -12.16 -3.61
C PHE A 12 -0.87 -11.30 -3.92
N LEU A 13 0.11 -11.25 -3.02
CA LEU A 13 1.35 -10.50 -3.24
C LEU A 13 2.11 -10.99 -4.46
N GLU A 14 2.23 -12.32 -4.60
CA GLU A 14 2.93 -12.92 -5.74
C GLU A 14 2.22 -12.59 -7.05
N LEU A 15 0.89 -12.63 -7.06
CA LEU A 15 0.10 -12.31 -8.24
C LEU A 15 0.28 -10.85 -8.64
N MET A 16 0.22 -9.93 -7.67
CA MET A 16 0.39 -8.50 -7.92
C MET A 16 1.79 -8.20 -8.43
N GLU A 17 2.82 -8.77 -7.79
CA GLU A 17 4.19 -8.58 -8.23
C GLU A 17 4.38 -9.03 -9.67
N LYS A 18 3.90 -10.23 -10.00
CA LYS A 18 4.01 -10.78 -11.34
C LYS A 18 3.33 -9.90 -12.38
N ARG A 19 2.08 -9.51 -12.12
CA ARG A 19 1.28 -8.77 -13.09
C ARG A 19 1.74 -7.34 -13.28
N LEU A 20 2.11 -6.67 -12.18
CA LEU A 20 2.53 -5.28 -12.25
C LEU A 20 3.95 -5.13 -12.80
N THR A 21 4.83 -6.10 -12.51
CA THR A 21 6.16 -6.13 -13.09
C THR A 21 6.09 -6.23 -14.61
N ARG A 22 5.15 -6.98 -15.15
CA ARG A 22 4.92 -7.08 -16.60
C ARG A 22 4.52 -5.75 -17.21
N ARG A 23 3.98 -4.84 -16.41
CA ARG A 23 3.57 -3.50 -16.86
C ARG A 23 4.65 -2.43 -16.59
N GLY A 24 5.85 -2.88 -16.27
CA GLY A 24 6.98 -1.98 -16.08
C GLY A 24 7.09 -1.36 -14.69
N MET A 25 6.31 -1.85 -13.73
CA MET A 25 6.43 -1.37 -12.34
C MET A 25 7.46 -2.18 -11.57
N GLU A 26 8.17 -1.52 -10.67
CA GLU A 26 9.01 -2.21 -9.69
C GLU A 26 8.18 -2.42 -8.44
N VAL A 27 7.94 -3.67 -8.08
CA VAL A 27 7.07 -4.04 -6.96
C VAL A 27 7.90 -4.67 -5.85
N VAL A 28 7.76 -4.13 -4.64
CA VAL A 28 8.34 -4.71 -3.43
C VAL A 28 7.17 -5.15 -2.55
N THR A 29 7.27 -6.31 -1.94
CA THR A 29 6.18 -6.87 -1.15
C THR A 29 6.58 -7.05 0.32
N ALA A 30 5.60 -6.90 1.21
CA ALA A 30 5.76 -7.12 2.64
C ALA A 30 4.55 -7.89 3.16
N PRO A 31 4.76 -8.95 3.98
CA PRO A 31 3.64 -9.76 4.47
C PRO A 31 2.93 -9.19 5.69
N ASP A 32 3.46 -8.14 6.28
CA ASP A 32 2.90 -7.53 7.49
C ASP A 32 3.35 -6.07 7.64
N GLY A 33 2.76 -5.38 8.62
CA GLY A 33 3.04 -3.97 8.85
C GLY A 33 4.47 -3.68 9.26
N GLN A 34 5.04 -4.49 10.13
CA GLN A 34 6.42 -4.27 10.60
C GLN A 34 7.42 -4.42 9.47
N SER A 35 7.27 -5.47 8.65
CA SER A 35 8.13 -5.66 7.48
C SER A 35 8.03 -4.49 6.52
N ALA A 36 6.82 -3.95 6.33
CA ALA A 36 6.60 -2.80 5.47
C ALA A 36 7.32 -1.56 6.01
N LEU A 37 7.25 -1.31 7.32
CA LEU A 37 7.94 -0.18 7.93
C LEU A 37 9.45 -0.32 7.83
N ASP A 38 9.97 -1.54 7.99
CA ASP A 38 11.42 -1.79 7.82
C ASP A 38 11.87 -1.50 6.40
N LEU A 39 11.07 -1.90 5.40
CA LEU A 39 11.36 -1.61 3.99
C LEU A 39 11.28 -0.12 3.71
N LEU A 40 10.34 0.58 4.33
CA LEU A 40 10.23 2.03 4.18
C LEU A 40 11.47 2.74 4.78
N ASP A 41 11.92 2.29 5.95
CA ASP A 41 13.13 2.84 6.56
C ASP A 41 14.35 2.64 5.65
N GLN A 42 14.49 1.47 5.05
CA GLN A 42 15.57 1.19 4.11
C GLN A 42 15.48 2.10 2.88
N ALA A 43 14.28 2.33 2.36
CA ALA A 43 14.06 3.21 1.22
C ALA A 43 14.45 4.65 1.54
N LEU A 44 14.09 5.12 2.73
CA LEU A 44 14.45 6.47 3.20
C LEU A 44 15.96 6.62 3.33
N GLN A 45 16.66 5.60 3.81
CA GLN A 45 18.11 5.63 3.96
C GLN A 45 18.84 5.58 2.63
N SER A 46 18.36 4.76 1.70
CA SER A 46 19.01 4.57 0.39
C SER A 46 18.67 5.65 -0.63
N GLY A 47 17.58 6.39 -0.40
CA GLY A 47 17.08 7.35 -1.37
C GLY A 47 16.21 6.74 -2.47
N GLU A 48 15.98 5.43 -2.43
CA GLU A 48 15.13 4.74 -3.40
C GLU A 48 13.70 4.60 -2.84
N MET A 49 12.98 5.72 -2.83
CA MET A 49 11.65 5.78 -2.24
C MET A 49 10.58 5.10 -3.09
N PHE A 50 9.55 4.63 -2.41
CA PHE A 50 8.31 4.19 -3.06
C PHE A 50 7.50 5.41 -3.47
N GLN A 51 6.80 5.29 -4.57
CA GLN A 51 5.88 6.33 -5.06
C GLN A 51 4.45 6.06 -4.63
N ILE A 52 4.16 4.83 -4.23
CA ILE A 52 2.82 4.41 -3.83
C ILE A 52 2.92 3.20 -2.91
N VAL A 53 2.02 3.13 -1.92
CA VAL A 53 1.83 1.94 -1.08
C VAL A 53 0.40 1.45 -1.27
N VAL A 54 0.24 0.14 -1.43
CA VAL A 54 -1.06 -0.52 -1.45
C VAL A 54 -1.06 -1.52 -0.30
N MET A 55 -1.99 -1.37 0.63
CA MET A 55 -1.96 -2.11 1.89
C MET A 55 -3.33 -2.60 2.31
N ASP A 56 -3.40 -3.88 2.72
CA ASP A 56 -4.59 -4.44 3.33
C ASP A 56 -4.81 -3.82 4.72
N VAL A 57 -6.05 -3.52 5.06
CA VAL A 57 -6.38 -2.98 6.39
C VAL A 57 -6.34 -4.06 7.48
N ARG A 58 -6.56 -5.33 7.13
CA ARG A 58 -6.55 -6.45 8.08
C ARG A 58 -5.30 -7.29 7.94
N MET A 59 -4.44 -7.21 8.95
CA MET A 59 -3.22 -8.00 9.00
C MET A 59 -2.97 -8.44 10.45
N PRO A 60 -2.39 -9.63 10.68
CA PRO A 60 -2.01 -10.04 12.03
C PRO A 60 -0.90 -9.15 12.58
N GLY A 61 -0.86 -9.00 13.89
CA GLY A 61 0.12 -8.13 14.54
C GLY A 61 -0.28 -6.68 14.43
N MET A 62 0.60 -5.84 13.88
CA MET A 62 0.29 -4.43 13.62
C MET A 62 -0.70 -4.33 12.47
N ASP A 63 -1.89 -3.78 12.73
CA ASP A 63 -2.92 -3.68 11.71
C ASP A 63 -2.63 -2.56 10.69
N GLY A 64 -3.46 -2.50 9.64
CA GLY A 64 -3.25 -1.54 8.55
C GLY A 64 -3.34 -0.09 9.00
N LEU A 65 -4.24 0.26 9.93
CA LEU A 65 -4.36 1.65 10.40
C LEU A 65 -3.16 2.08 11.21
N GLU A 66 -2.66 1.21 12.09
CA GLU A 66 -1.48 1.49 12.88
C GLU A 66 -0.25 1.63 11.97
N THR A 67 -0.11 0.73 11.00
CA THR A 67 0.96 0.79 10.02
C THR A 67 0.88 2.10 9.21
N LEU A 68 -0.32 2.48 8.76
CA LEU A 68 -0.55 3.71 8.03
C LEU A 68 -0.09 4.93 8.83
N ARG A 69 -0.43 4.98 10.11
CA ARG A 69 -0.03 6.08 10.98
C ARG A 69 1.48 6.23 11.02
N HIS A 70 2.18 5.11 11.23
CA HIS A 70 3.65 5.12 11.24
C HIS A 70 4.24 5.52 9.89
N MET A 71 3.65 5.05 8.79
CA MET A 71 4.10 5.43 7.45
C MET A 71 3.98 6.93 7.22
N LYS A 72 2.87 7.52 7.64
CA LYS A 72 2.63 8.96 7.48
C LYS A 72 3.54 9.81 8.36
N GLU A 73 3.94 9.31 9.51
CA GLU A 73 4.93 9.98 10.35
C GLU A 73 6.30 10.00 9.68
N LYS A 74 6.69 8.88 9.05
CA LYS A 74 8.00 8.74 8.40
C LYS A 74 8.07 9.41 7.04
N ALA A 75 7.00 9.36 6.28
CA ALA A 75 6.93 9.86 4.90
C ALA A 75 5.56 10.49 4.64
N PRO A 76 5.36 11.74 5.11
CA PRO A 76 4.03 12.38 5.05
C PRO A 76 3.43 12.51 3.65
N SER A 77 4.25 12.61 2.62
CA SER A 77 3.76 12.77 1.25
C SER A 77 3.60 11.45 0.49
N LEU A 78 3.97 10.32 1.10
CA LEU A 78 3.83 9.01 0.46
C LEU A 78 2.35 8.62 0.40
N PRO A 79 1.76 8.46 -0.80
CA PRO A 79 0.36 8.08 -0.88
C PRO A 79 0.16 6.61 -0.55
N VAL A 80 -0.91 6.31 0.19
CA VAL A 80 -1.27 4.95 0.59
C VAL A 80 -2.70 4.68 0.15
N ILE A 81 -2.90 3.59 -0.59
CA ILE A 81 -4.21 3.07 -0.95
C ILE A 81 -4.48 1.86 -0.04
N LEU A 82 -5.63 1.85 0.61
CA LEU A 82 -6.04 0.74 1.46
C LEU A 82 -6.91 -0.23 0.66
N LEU A 83 -6.64 -1.52 0.80
CA LEU A 83 -7.51 -2.56 0.26
C LEU A 83 -8.31 -3.17 1.41
N THR A 84 -9.60 -3.39 1.20
CA THR A 84 -10.48 -3.86 2.26
C THR A 84 -11.58 -4.76 1.72
N GLY A 85 -12.05 -5.70 2.54
CA GLY A 85 -13.30 -6.41 2.28
C GLY A 85 -14.49 -5.61 2.81
N HIS A 86 -15.70 -6.00 2.44
CA HIS A 86 -16.92 -5.31 2.86
C HIS A 86 -17.05 -5.21 4.38
N ALA A 87 -16.63 -6.23 5.12
CA ALA A 87 -16.72 -6.24 6.57
C ALA A 87 -15.83 -5.20 7.25
N CYS A 88 -14.85 -4.65 6.54
CA CYS A 88 -13.87 -3.71 7.09
C CYS A 88 -13.96 -2.31 6.49
N MET A 89 -15.05 -1.98 5.80
CA MET A 89 -15.20 -0.66 5.17
C MET A 89 -15.10 0.49 6.16
N GLY A 90 -15.68 0.33 7.34
CA GLY A 90 -15.58 1.37 8.38
C GLY A 90 -14.14 1.64 8.80
N VAL A 91 -13.31 0.60 8.87
CA VAL A 91 -11.89 0.73 9.19
C VAL A 91 -11.17 1.48 8.07
N ALA A 92 -11.49 1.14 6.81
CA ALA A 92 -10.88 1.83 5.66
C ALA A 92 -11.25 3.32 5.63
N VAL A 93 -12.50 3.66 5.98
CA VAL A 93 -12.92 5.07 6.05
C VAL A 93 -12.14 5.80 7.13
N GLN A 94 -11.87 5.18 8.29
CA GLN A 94 -11.00 5.75 9.32
C GLN A 94 -9.60 6.03 8.78
N GLY A 95 -9.12 5.16 7.87
CA GLY A 95 -7.83 5.36 7.23
C GLY A 95 -7.75 6.64 6.43
N LEU A 96 -8.84 7.08 5.82
CA LEU A 96 -8.88 8.36 5.11
C LEU A 96 -8.59 9.54 6.06
N ASP A 97 -9.15 9.48 7.27
CA ASP A 97 -8.90 10.51 8.29
C ASP A 97 -7.44 10.50 8.76
N LEU A 98 -6.77 9.35 8.67
CA LEU A 98 -5.36 9.22 9.03
C LEU A 98 -4.41 9.55 7.87
N GLY A 99 -4.94 9.95 6.73
CA GLY A 99 -4.14 10.40 5.60
C GLY A 99 -3.98 9.42 4.45
N ALA A 100 -4.72 8.32 4.41
CA ALA A 100 -4.73 7.45 3.23
C ALA A 100 -5.28 8.24 2.04
N TYR A 101 -4.74 7.96 0.86
CA TYR A 101 -5.21 8.60 -0.37
C TYR A 101 -6.63 8.17 -0.70
N ASP A 102 -6.89 6.86 -0.65
CA ASP A 102 -8.20 6.29 -0.95
C ASP A 102 -8.23 4.84 -0.46
N TYR A 103 -9.38 4.19 -0.61
CA TYR A 103 -9.51 2.76 -0.39
C TYR A 103 -10.22 2.10 -1.57
N MET A 104 -10.02 0.79 -1.74
CA MET A 104 -10.70 -0.01 -2.76
C MET A 104 -11.15 -1.32 -2.14
N LEU A 105 -12.25 -1.86 -2.66
CA LEU A 105 -12.81 -3.13 -2.17
C LEU A 105 -12.16 -4.32 -2.87
N LYS A 106 -11.84 -5.36 -2.10
CA LYS A 106 -11.44 -6.65 -2.64
C LYS A 106 -12.70 -7.45 -3.02
N PRO A 107 -12.67 -8.23 -4.10
CA PRO A 107 -11.59 -8.38 -5.07
C PRO A 107 -11.46 -7.15 -5.96
N VAL A 108 -10.23 -6.71 -6.22
CA VAL A 108 -9.96 -5.51 -7.00
C VAL A 108 -9.52 -5.91 -8.41
N ALA A 109 -10.08 -5.23 -9.41
CA ALA A 109 -9.64 -5.39 -10.80
C ALA A 109 -8.28 -4.70 -10.97
N ILE A 110 -7.30 -5.40 -11.54
CA ILE A 110 -5.95 -4.88 -11.69
C ILE A 110 -5.92 -3.57 -12.47
N SER A 111 -6.72 -3.47 -13.54
CA SER A 111 -6.78 -2.24 -14.34
C SER A 111 -7.25 -1.04 -13.53
N GLU A 112 -8.25 -1.24 -12.67
CA GLU A 112 -8.76 -0.17 -11.80
C GLU A 112 -7.73 0.21 -10.74
N LEU A 113 -7.06 -0.78 -10.18
CA LEU A 113 -6.02 -0.57 -9.19
C LEU A 113 -4.87 0.26 -9.77
N ILE A 114 -4.41 -0.08 -10.97
CA ILE A 114 -3.34 0.65 -11.65
C ILE A 114 -3.71 2.11 -11.85
N ILE A 115 -4.93 2.38 -12.31
CA ILE A 115 -5.41 3.75 -12.51
C ILE A 115 -5.36 4.52 -11.19
N LYS A 116 -5.84 3.92 -10.11
CA LYS A 116 -5.82 4.56 -8.80
C LYS A 116 -4.40 4.81 -8.31
N MET A 117 -3.51 3.84 -8.51
CA MET A 117 -2.10 3.97 -8.14
C MET A 117 -1.43 5.13 -8.87
N GLU A 118 -1.69 5.24 -10.16
CA GLU A 118 -1.12 6.31 -10.97
C GLU A 118 -1.65 7.69 -10.55
N GLU A 119 -2.95 7.78 -10.27
CA GLU A 119 -3.54 9.00 -9.74
C GLU A 119 -2.88 9.41 -8.42
N ALA A 120 -2.75 8.46 -7.51
CA ALA A 120 -2.18 8.71 -6.18
C ALA A 120 -0.71 9.15 -6.27
N ALA A 121 0.07 8.49 -7.11
CA ALA A 121 1.48 8.84 -7.29
C ALA A 121 1.63 10.24 -7.87
N ARG A 122 0.77 10.62 -8.81
CA ARG A 122 0.79 11.98 -9.38
C ARG A 122 0.40 13.04 -8.36
N SER A 123 -0.51 12.73 -7.45
CA SER A 123 -0.98 13.69 -6.45
C SER A 123 0.11 14.10 -5.46
N ALA A 124 1.15 13.26 -5.31
CA ALA A 124 2.25 13.51 -4.38
C ALA A 124 3.43 14.26 -5.03
N MET A 125 3.34 14.53 -6.32
CA MET A 125 4.40 15.23 -7.05
C MET A 125 4.32 16.74 -6.89
#